data_22d7094b9f9ba2db7c5b9aefd083e91e
#
_entry.id   22d7094b9f9ba2db7c5b9aefd083e91e
#
_cell.length_a   1.000
_cell.length_b   1.000
_cell.length_c   1.000
_cell.angle_alpha   90.00
_cell.angle_beta   90.00
_cell.angle_gamma   90.00
#
_symmetry.space_group_name_H-M   'P 1'
#
loop_
_entity.id
_entity.type
_entity.pdbx_description
1 polymer ?
#
loop_
_entity_poly.entity_id
_entity_poly.type
_entity_poly.pdbx_seq_one_letter_code
_entity_poly.pdbx_strand_id
1 'polypeptide(L)'
;MNGDSPFTEYFGINSYDDSQDNYITVNNGSDQDAVVILKNITSKKIIRNVYINKHTSYDIRNIPEGIYEMKCVYGNDWNPNLLFNGMKLGMFQSNVHYSSQANYKDYFNMFSERTENGISIPYYEVTLHKVSNGNMRTKKIN
;
A
#
# COMPACT_ATOMS: atom_id res chain seq x y z
N MET A 1 -3.51 -14.53 -6.04
CA MET A 1 -3.77 -13.08 -6.12
C MET A 1 -2.78 -12.23 -5.32
N ASN A 2 -2.03 -12.82 -4.44
CA ASN A 2 -1.07 -12.02 -3.66
C ASN A 2 -0.08 -11.31 -4.58
N GLY A 3 0.01 -9.98 -4.47
CA GLY A 3 0.87 -9.18 -5.31
C GLY A 3 0.23 -8.64 -6.59
N ASP A 4 -0.98 -9.09 -6.94
CA ASP A 4 -1.70 -8.53 -8.09
C ASP A 4 -2.03 -7.06 -7.88
N SER A 5 -2.18 -6.33 -8.99
CA SER A 5 -2.51 -4.90 -8.97
C SER A 5 -3.88 -4.69 -9.64
N PRO A 6 -4.97 -4.98 -8.93
CA PRO A 6 -6.30 -5.04 -9.54
C PRO A 6 -6.85 -3.69 -10.01
N PHE A 7 -6.36 -2.57 -9.47
CA PHE A 7 -6.88 -1.24 -9.79
C PHE A 7 -6.02 -0.47 -10.79
N THR A 8 -5.10 -1.14 -11.48
CA THR A 8 -4.17 -0.47 -12.39
C THR A 8 -4.90 0.26 -13.52
N GLU A 9 -5.98 -0.31 -14.03
CA GLU A 9 -6.76 0.33 -15.10
C GLU A 9 -7.35 1.67 -14.65
N TYR A 10 -7.69 1.79 -13.36
CA TYR A 10 -8.27 3.02 -12.81
C TYR A 10 -7.20 4.04 -12.39
N PHE A 11 -6.17 3.57 -11.67
CA PHE A 11 -5.14 4.46 -11.11
C PHE A 11 -3.94 4.66 -12.04
N GLY A 12 -3.82 3.85 -13.09
CA GLY A 12 -2.67 3.87 -13.98
C GLY A 12 -1.62 2.82 -13.60
N ILE A 13 -0.62 2.69 -14.44
CA ILE A 13 0.46 1.71 -14.28
C ILE A 13 1.26 2.04 -13.02
N ASN A 14 1.63 1.01 -12.27
CA ASN A 14 2.51 1.15 -11.11
C ASN A 14 3.84 1.83 -11.49
N SER A 15 4.29 2.73 -10.65
CA SER A 15 5.57 3.44 -10.85
C SER A 15 6.67 2.79 -10.03
N TYR A 16 7.84 2.65 -10.65
CA TYR A 16 9.03 2.05 -10.03
C TYR A 16 10.24 2.93 -10.27
N ASP A 17 11.19 2.88 -9.35
CA ASP A 17 12.53 3.44 -9.53
C ASP A 17 13.54 2.37 -9.13
N ASP A 18 14.13 1.72 -10.12
CA ASP A 18 15.05 0.61 -9.89
C ASP A 18 16.35 1.04 -9.22
N SER A 19 16.65 2.33 -9.20
CA SER A 19 17.82 2.86 -8.49
C SER A 19 17.60 2.94 -6.97
N GLN A 20 16.35 2.80 -6.51
CA GLN A 20 15.99 2.84 -5.10
C GLN A 20 15.82 1.42 -4.56
N ASP A 21 16.76 0.98 -3.73
CA ASP A 21 16.68 -0.35 -3.09
C ASP A 21 15.93 -0.27 -1.76
N ASN A 22 14.78 0.39 -1.78
CA ASN A 22 13.91 0.57 -0.64
C ASN A 22 12.74 -0.39 -0.67
N TYR A 23 12.06 -0.51 0.46
CA TYR A 23 10.81 -1.27 0.50
C TYR A 23 9.92 -0.87 1.66
N ILE A 24 8.64 -1.19 1.50
CA ILE A 24 7.64 -1.21 2.57
C ILE A 24 7.13 -2.63 2.67
N THR A 25 7.37 -3.28 3.79
CA THR A 25 6.80 -4.60 4.06
C THR A 25 5.40 -4.41 4.61
N VAL A 26 4.41 -4.99 3.96
CA VAL A 26 3.02 -4.96 4.41
C VAL A 26 2.66 -6.34 4.93
N ASN A 27 2.37 -6.42 6.22
CA ASN A 27 1.92 -7.65 6.88
C ASN A 27 0.41 -7.58 7.02
N ASN A 28 -0.31 -8.40 6.27
CA ASN A 28 -1.76 -8.46 6.43
C ASN A 28 -2.11 -9.42 7.57
N GLY A 29 -2.16 -8.89 8.78
CA GLY A 29 -2.52 -9.65 9.98
C GLY A 29 -4.01 -9.77 10.20
N SER A 30 -4.83 -9.26 9.29
CA SER A 30 -6.29 -9.34 9.42
C SER A 30 -6.84 -10.67 8.92
N ASP A 31 -8.10 -10.94 9.23
CA ASP A 31 -8.81 -12.13 8.76
C ASP A 31 -9.42 -11.95 7.37
N GLN A 32 -9.10 -10.88 6.69
CA GLN A 32 -9.64 -10.55 5.38
C GLN A 32 -8.52 -10.22 4.40
N ASP A 33 -8.75 -10.54 3.12
CA ASP A 33 -7.87 -10.05 2.06
C ASP A 33 -7.98 -8.53 1.97
N ALA A 34 -6.95 -7.90 1.44
CA ALA A 34 -6.87 -6.46 1.37
C ALA A 34 -6.28 -6.01 0.03
N VAL A 35 -6.68 -4.83 -0.43
CA VAL A 35 -5.97 -4.12 -1.48
C VAL A 35 -5.43 -2.84 -0.86
N VAL A 36 -4.12 -2.67 -0.91
CA VAL A 36 -3.47 -1.46 -0.43
C VAL A 36 -3.13 -0.56 -1.61
N ILE A 37 -3.23 0.74 -1.40
CA ILE A 37 -2.80 1.73 -2.36
C ILE A 37 -1.78 2.65 -1.72
N LEU A 38 -0.79 3.05 -2.50
CA LEU A 38 0.27 3.94 -2.07
C LEU A 38 0.18 5.23 -2.86
N LYS A 39 -0.13 6.32 -2.17
CA LYS A 39 -0.40 7.62 -2.77
C LYS A 39 0.71 8.60 -2.44
N ASN A 40 1.31 9.21 -3.48
CA ASN A 40 2.26 10.31 -3.28
C ASN A 40 1.49 11.54 -2.81
N ILE A 41 1.85 12.10 -1.65
CA ILE A 41 1.08 13.19 -1.07
C ILE A 41 1.30 14.53 -1.80
N THR A 42 2.39 14.67 -2.53
CA THR A 42 2.69 15.89 -3.30
C THR A 42 1.98 15.89 -4.65
N SER A 43 2.16 14.83 -5.43
CA SER A 43 1.56 14.73 -6.76
C SER A 43 0.09 14.28 -6.74
N LYS A 44 -0.35 13.72 -5.62
CA LYS A 44 -1.69 13.10 -5.45
C LYS A 44 -1.90 11.85 -6.30
N LYS A 45 -0.84 11.32 -6.91
CA LYS A 45 -0.93 10.12 -7.74
C LYS A 45 -0.83 8.86 -6.89
N ILE A 46 -1.63 7.87 -7.25
CA ILE A 46 -1.52 6.51 -6.72
C ILE A 46 -0.45 5.82 -7.55
N ILE A 47 0.66 5.42 -6.92
CA ILE A 47 1.80 4.82 -7.63
C ILE A 47 1.84 3.31 -7.55
N ARG A 48 1.13 2.72 -6.62
CA ARG A 48 1.01 1.26 -6.46
C ARG A 48 -0.38 0.91 -5.95
N ASN A 49 -0.88 -0.23 -6.41
CA ASN A 49 -2.02 -0.89 -5.81
C ASN A 49 -1.71 -2.38 -5.76
N VAL A 50 -1.90 -3.02 -4.61
CA VAL A 50 -1.43 -4.39 -4.38
C VAL A 50 -2.48 -5.17 -3.60
N TYR A 51 -2.85 -6.34 -4.14
CA TYR A 51 -3.72 -7.30 -3.44
C TYR A 51 -2.87 -8.15 -2.50
N ILE A 52 -3.25 -8.22 -1.24
CA ILE A 52 -2.51 -8.97 -0.22
C ILE A 52 -3.48 -9.90 0.49
N ASN A 53 -3.26 -11.21 0.34
CA ASN A 53 -4.10 -12.20 0.98
C ASN A 53 -4.01 -12.10 2.50
N LYS A 54 -5.11 -12.46 3.17
CA LYS A 54 -5.12 -12.50 4.64
C LYS A 54 -3.97 -13.38 5.15
N HIS A 55 -3.38 -12.97 6.27
CA HIS A 55 -2.30 -13.69 6.95
C HIS A 55 -1.04 -13.88 6.11
N THR A 56 -0.82 -13.02 5.11
CA THR A 56 0.40 -13.03 4.31
C THR A 56 1.08 -11.67 4.34
N SER A 57 2.32 -11.63 3.85
CA SER A 57 3.10 -10.40 3.73
C SER A 57 3.48 -10.16 2.28
N TYR A 58 3.72 -8.90 1.95
CA TYR A 58 4.20 -8.49 0.64
C TYR A 58 5.14 -7.30 0.78
N ASP A 59 6.26 -7.31 0.06
CA ASP A 59 7.20 -6.20 0.02
C ASP A 59 6.93 -5.34 -1.20
N ILE A 60 6.55 -4.09 -0.98
CA ILE A 60 6.46 -3.08 -2.04
C ILE A 60 7.85 -2.49 -2.20
N ARG A 61 8.49 -2.73 -3.35
CA ARG A 61 9.90 -2.40 -3.59
C ARG A 61 10.09 -1.33 -4.65
N ASN A 62 11.29 -0.77 -4.69
CA ASN A 62 11.73 0.17 -5.73
C ASN A 62 10.78 1.36 -5.85
N ILE A 63 10.45 1.95 -4.72
CA ILE A 63 9.50 3.07 -4.64
C ILE A 63 10.25 4.36 -4.98
N PRO A 64 9.78 5.16 -5.95
CA PRO A 64 10.39 6.46 -6.25
C PRO A 64 10.45 7.34 -5.00
N GLU A 65 11.49 8.15 -4.87
CA GLU A 65 11.60 9.06 -3.73
C GLU A 65 10.37 9.94 -3.60
N GLY A 66 9.91 10.14 -2.37
CA GLY A 66 8.72 10.93 -2.08
C GLY A 66 8.17 10.59 -0.71
N ILE A 67 7.10 11.27 -0.35
CA ILE A 67 6.35 10.99 0.87
C ILE A 67 5.01 10.41 0.47
N TYR A 68 4.63 9.30 1.11
CA TYR A 68 3.49 8.50 0.70
C TYR A 68 2.53 8.22 1.85
N GLU A 69 1.25 8.23 1.51
CA GLU A 69 0.17 7.78 2.37
C GLU A 69 -0.32 6.43 1.88
N MET A 70 -0.57 5.50 2.79
CA MET A 70 -1.16 4.21 2.46
C MET A 70 -2.63 4.20 2.85
N LYS A 71 -3.45 3.72 1.94
CA LYS A 71 -4.86 3.44 2.17
C LYS A 71 -5.13 1.98 1.85
N CYS A 72 -6.16 1.44 2.44
CA CYS A 72 -6.44 0.02 2.34
C CYS A 72 -7.94 -0.23 2.32
N VAL A 73 -8.36 -1.18 1.51
CA VAL A 73 -9.70 -1.74 1.58
C VAL A 73 -9.59 -3.23 1.92
N TYR A 74 -10.34 -3.65 2.93
CA TYR A 74 -10.45 -5.04 3.34
C TYR A 74 -11.80 -5.58 2.92
N GLY A 75 -11.89 -6.87 2.68
CA GLY A 75 -13.18 -7.47 2.44
C GLY A 75 -13.10 -8.97 2.21
N ASN A 76 -14.28 -9.54 1.96
CA ASN A 76 -14.46 -10.93 1.62
C ASN A 76 -15.08 -11.03 0.23
N ASP A 77 -14.97 -12.21 -0.36
CA ASP A 77 -15.64 -12.55 -1.63
C ASP A 77 -15.24 -11.57 -2.74
N TRP A 78 -13.97 -11.55 -3.08
CA TRP A 78 -13.47 -10.75 -4.20
C TRP A 78 -14.15 -11.18 -5.49
N ASN A 79 -14.80 -10.23 -6.17
CA ASN A 79 -15.40 -10.44 -7.48
C ASN A 79 -14.63 -9.64 -8.53
N PRO A 80 -13.82 -10.29 -9.37
CA PRO A 80 -13.00 -9.58 -10.36
C PRO A 80 -13.82 -8.95 -11.50
N ASN A 81 -15.11 -9.26 -11.59
CA ASN A 81 -15.96 -8.80 -12.68
C ASN A 81 -16.79 -7.56 -12.33
N LEU A 82 -16.69 -7.05 -11.10
CA LEU A 82 -17.42 -5.83 -10.74
C LEU A 82 -16.90 -4.64 -11.50
N LEU A 83 -17.82 -3.80 -11.96
CA LEU A 83 -17.52 -2.61 -12.74
C LEU A 83 -17.47 -1.38 -11.85
N PHE A 84 -16.52 -0.52 -12.13
CA PHE A 84 -16.42 0.81 -11.54
C PHE A 84 -16.19 1.81 -12.68
N ASN A 85 -17.10 2.76 -12.84
CA ASN A 85 -17.07 3.70 -13.97
C ASN A 85 -16.90 3.01 -15.33
N GLY A 86 -17.56 1.85 -15.50
CA GLY A 86 -17.47 1.07 -16.72
C GLY A 86 -16.23 0.19 -16.86
N MET A 87 -15.30 0.26 -15.90
CA MET A 87 -14.08 -0.55 -15.90
C MET A 87 -14.25 -1.80 -15.05
N LYS A 88 -13.76 -2.92 -15.55
CA LYS A 88 -13.81 -4.19 -14.83
C LYS A 88 -12.62 -4.27 -13.86
N LEU A 89 -12.76 -3.67 -12.69
CA LEU A 89 -11.69 -3.60 -11.69
C LEU A 89 -11.76 -4.73 -10.67
N GLY A 90 -12.97 -5.17 -10.37
CA GLY A 90 -13.20 -6.06 -9.25
C GLY A 90 -13.35 -5.33 -7.93
N MET A 91 -13.93 -6.00 -6.95
CA MET A 91 -14.10 -5.49 -5.59
C MET A 91 -14.56 -6.60 -4.68
N PHE A 92 -14.37 -6.40 -3.37
CA PHE A 92 -14.94 -7.26 -2.34
C PHE A 92 -16.45 -7.05 -2.28
N GLN A 93 -17.20 -8.12 -2.06
CA GLN A 93 -18.66 -8.09 -2.06
C GLN A 93 -19.28 -8.06 -0.66
N SER A 94 -18.52 -8.43 0.36
CA SER A 94 -19.05 -8.48 1.73
C SER A 94 -18.03 -8.02 2.75
N ASN A 95 -18.53 -7.51 3.87
CA ASN A 95 -17.73 -7.06 5.01
C ASN A 95 -16.62 -6.10 4.63
N VAL A 96 -16.93 -5.13 3.77
CA VAL A 96 -15.95 -4.17 3.25
C VAL A 96 -15.61 -3.14 4.33
N HIS A 97 -14.32 -2.93 4.56
CA HIS A 97 -13.81 -1.92 5.49
C HIS A 97 -12.71 -1.12 4.83
N TYR A 98 -12.65 0.16 5.14
CA TYR A 98 -11.59 1.04 4.64
C TYR A 98 -10.71 1.48 5.80
N SER A 99 -9.42 1.64 5.53
CA SER A 99 -8.46 2.09 6.51
C SER A 99 -7.46 3.04 5.86
N SER A 100 -6.94 3.97 6.65
CA SER A 100 -5.88 4.88 6.21
C SER A 100 -5.01 5.23 7.42
N GLN A 101 -3.85 5.82 7.14
CA GLN A 101 -2.99 6.32 8.21
C GLN A 101 -3.66 7.55 8.83
N ALA A 102 -3.86 7.51 10.16
CA ALA A 102 -4.60 8.54 10.87
C ALA A 102 -3.82 9.84 11.03
N ASN A 103 -2.49 9.78 10.98
CA ASN A 103 -1.60 10.88 11.28
C ASN A 103 -0.53 11.00 10.22
N TYR A 104 -0.31 12.22 9.71
CA TYR A 104 0.75 12.47 8.72
C TYR A 104 2.14 12.02 9.21
N LYS A 105 2.36 11.90 10.50
CA LYS A 105 3.61 11.39 11.08
C LYS A 105 3.85 9.92 10.76
N ASP A 106 2.80 9.19 10.41
CA ASP A 106 2.88 7.78 10.03
C ASP A 106 3.13 7.60 8.53
N TYR A 107 3.13 8.68 7.75
CA TYR A 107 3.39 8.60 6.31
C TYR A 107 4.80 8.09 6.06
N PHE A 108 4.98 7.44 4.92
CA PHE A 108 6.27 6.88 4.54
C PHE A 108 7.13 7.95 3.87
N ASN A 109 8.25 8.28 4.50
CA ASN A 109 9.25 9.16 3.90
C ASN A 109 10.27 8.29 3.17
N MET A 110 10.12 8.20 1.85
CA MET A 110 10.94 7.32 1.00
C MET A 110 12.09 8.08 0.35
N PHE A 111 12.52 9.19 0.91
CA PHE A 111 13.73 9.85 0.47
C PHE A 111 14.96 9.19 1.08
N SER A 112 15.96 8.89 0.23
CA SER A 112 17.27 8.48 0.71
C SER A 112 17.99 9.65 1.34
N GLU A 113 18.77 9.38 2.38
CA GLU A 113 19.55 10.41 3.07
C GLU A 113 21.05 10.17 2.91
N ARG A 114 21.80 11.21 2.62
CA ARG A 114 23.25 11.14 2.58
C ARG A 114 23.78 11.27 4.01
N THR A 115 24.61 10.31 4.41
CA THR A 115 25.26 10.28 5.73
C THR A 115 26.78 10.30 5.57
N GLU A 116 27.50 10.41 6.69
CA GLU A 116 28.98 10.35 6.69
C GLU A 116 29.49 9.02 6.12
N ASN A 117 28.74 7.94 6.29
CA ASN A 117 29.12 6.59 5.88
C ASN A 117 28.50 6.16 4.54
N GLY A 118 27.85 7.09 3.81
CA GLY A 118 27.24 6.77 2.53
C GLY A 118 25.79 7.24 2.45
N ILE A 119 24.93 6.39 1.90
CA ILE A 119 23.52 6.70 1.70
C ILE A 119 22.66 5.79 2.57
N SER A 120 21.77 6.40 3.35
CA SER A 120 20.77 5.68 4.13
C SER A 120 19.49 5.53 3.29
N ILE A 121 19.05 4.28 3.09
CA ILE A 121 17.86 3.95 2.30
C ILE A 121 16.73 3.59 3.26
N PRO A 122 15.53 4.17 3.09
CA PRO A 122 14.43 3.92 4.03
C PRO A 122 13.80 2.55 3.83
N TYR A 123 13.49 1.90 4.96
CA TYR A 123 12.73 0.68 5.01
C TYR A 123 11.62 0.83 6.04
N TYR A 124 10.43 0.38 5.70
CA TYR A 124 9.27 0.44 6.59
C TYR A 124 8.59 -0.90 6.69
N GLU A 125 7.87 -1.06 7.79
CA GLU A 125 6.95 -2.17 7.98
C GLU A 125 5.62 -1.61 8.45
N VAL A 126 4.54 -2.11 7.88
CA VAL A 126 3.18 -1.78 8.32
C VAL A 126 2.42 -3.08 8.51
N THR A 127 1.67 -3.16 9.61
CA THR A 127 0.81 -4.30 9.88
C THR A 127 -0.63 -3.85 9.76
N LEU A 128 -1.36 -4.55 8.90
CA LEU A 128 -2.77 -4.30 8.71
C LEU A 128 -3.54 -5.15 9.70
N HIS A 129 -4.36 -4.49 10.50
CA HIS A 129 -5.36 -5.17 11.32
C HIS A 129 -6.63 -4.34 11.35
N LYS A 130 -7.70 -5.04 11.59
CA LYS A 130 -9.00 -4.45 11.75
C LYS A 130 -9.01 -3.69 13.07
N VAL A 131 -8.99 -2.37 13.01
CA VAL A 131 -9.10 -1.52 14.19
C VAL A 131 -10.45 -0.82 14.16
N SER A 132 -11.01 -0.54 15.35
CA SER A 132 -12.36 -0.03 15.49
C SER A 132 -12.58 1.32 14.81
N ASN A 133 -11.54 2.13 14.66
CA ASN A 133 -11.62 3.44 14.01
C ASN A 133 -11.11 3.42 12.56
N GLY A 134 -10.76 2.23 12.02
CA GLY A 134 -10.30 2.08 10.65
C GLY A 134 -8.89 2.57 10.36
N ASN A 135 -8.12 2.92 11.37
CA ASN A 135 -6.76 3.43 11.20
C ASN A 135 -5.73 2.31 11.19
N MET A 136 -4.66 2.51 10.44
CA MET A 136 -3.53 1.59 10.43
C MET A 136 -2.33 2.20 11.14
N ARG A 137 -1.43 1.33 11.62
CA ARG A 137 -0.20 1.74 12.30
C ARG A 137 1.01 1.40 11.48
N THR A 138 2.00 2.29 11.51
CA THR A 138 3.21 2.19 10.73
C THR A 138 4.43 2.21 11.65
N LYS A 139 5.45 1.43 11.28
CA LYS A 139 6.72 1.40 11.97
C LYS A 139 7.86 1.57 10.97
N LYS A 140 8.75 2.51 11.23
CA LYS A 140 10.00 2.63 10.47
C LYS A 140 11.06 1.73 11.11
N ILE A 141 11.68 0.88 10.32
CA ILE A 141 12.63 -0.12 10.80
C ILE A 141 14.08 0.22 10.50
N ASN A 142 14.29 1.41 9.92
CA ASN A 142 15.67 1.84 9.66
C ASN A 142 15.78 3.36 9.71
#